data_f64744f4cc8a21ad6db964eb00c07033
#
_entry.id   f64744f4cc8a21ad6db964eb00c07033
#
_cell.length_a   1.000
_cell.length_b   1.000
_cell.length_c   1.000
_cell.angle_alpha   90.00
_cell.angle_beta   90.00
_cell.angle_gamma   90.00
#
_symmetry.space_group_name_H-M   'P 1'
#
loop_
_entity.id
_entity.type
_entity.pdbx_description
1 polymer ?
#
loop_
_entity_poly.entity_id
_entity_poly.type
_entity_poly.pdbx_seq_one_letter_code
_entity_poly.pdbx_strand_id
1 'polypeptide(L)'
;MPVPIELQPRAIQKAFEMFTSVETSLAKYFPMTPSPNPGTHVTYEVVQFSQERPEVNTRDGEPIYTTPPVVKVVDFEGETWRDGARISPQTLKDIREPGSATQNRGRAEIARRTRALRLRYERFLEWLRAEALQGVKTYKPRGSDTEFSELLLCSDDCITDYNVTGAWDDGFDDGPTAAEALVNMQAIYQDFAAAKTAIGNAGCVCDTVIMNTTTRGYIDVNAQTAGIRELERQIYAGGITELYGLKLDIVDGTYIHPISGAVTNYIPDDVVIFLDSNNVRAGRAMVECEALHVEAPPGTMGLYFHSYNIQEAPGEIRISGEWTGGPEVAVNCSQYVMTDVTAGAEQA
;
A
#
# COMPACT_ATOMS: atom_id res chain seq x y z
N MET A 1 -20.83 -36.44 2.52
CA MET A 1 -19.64 -37.04 3.14
C MET A 1 -19.01 -35.98 4.03
N PRO A 2 -18.50 -36.32 5.22
CA PRO A 2 -17.85 -35.32 6.07
C PRO A 2 -16.61 -34.77 5.37
N VAL A 3 -16.41 -33.46 5.51
CA VAL A 3 -15.21 -32.78 4.98
C VAL A 3 -13.99 -33.28 5.75
N PRO A 4 -12.90 -33.69 5.09
CA PRO A 4 -11.67 -34.07 5.77
C PRO A 4 -11.19 -32.98 6.72
N ILE A 5 -10.54 -33.37 7.83
CA ILE A 5 -10.10 -32.43 8.87
C ILE A 5 -9.17 -31.36 8.31
N GLU A 6 -8.32 -31.73 7.36
CA GLU A 6 -7.37 -30.84 6.66
C GLU A 6 -8.06 -29.75 5.83
N LEU A 7 -9.33 -29.95 5.50
CA LEU A 7 -10.14 -29.02 4.70
C LEU A 7 -11.19 -28.28 5.54
N GLN A 8 -11.16 -28.46 6.85
CA GLN A 8 -12.00 -27.63 7.73
C GLN A 8 -11.49 -26.19 7.76
N PRO A 9 -12.37 -25.18 7.84
CA PRO A 9 -11.97 -23.77 7.81
C PRO A 9 -10.87 -23.41 8.80
N ARG A 10 -10.95 -23.92 10.04
CA ARG A 10 -9.92 -23.70 11.08
C ARG A 10 -8.55 -24.30 10.72
N ALA A 11 -8.52 -25.45 10.07
CA ALA A 11 -7.26 -26.07 9.66
C ALA A 11 -6.63 -25.33 8.49
N ILE A 12 -7.45 -24.83 7.56
CA ILE A 12 -7.00 -24.00 6.43
C ILE A 12 -6.48 -22.67 6.95
N GLN A 13 -7.19 -22.01 7.84
CA GLN A 13 -6.75 -20.75 8.44
C GLN A 13 -5.42 -20.94 9.18
N LYS A 14 -5.28 -21.96 9.99
CA LYS A 14 -4.01 -22.29 10.68
C LYS A 14 -2.87 -22.57 9.68
N ALA A 15 -3.14 -23.32 8.62
CA ALA A 15 -2.16 -23.56 7.57
C ALA A 15 -1.78 -22.27 6.84
N PHE A 16 -2.73 -21.39 6.60
CA PHE A 16 -2.49 -20.08 5.98
C PHE A 16 -1.61 -19.19 6.87
N GLU A 17 -1.86 -19.15 8.17
CA GLU A 17 -1.07 -18.39 9.15
C GLU A 17 0.35 -18.94 9.32
N MET A 18 0.55 -20.26 9.16
CA MET A 18 1.87 -20.90 9.26
C MET A 18 2.81 -20.61 8.09
N PHE A 19 2.28 -20.20 6.94
CA PHE A 19 3.15 -19.78 5.83
C PHE A 19 3.74 -18.42 6.16
N THR A 20 5.07 -18.34 6.12
CA THR A 20 5.77 -17.06 6.28
C THR A 20 5.26 -16.10 5.22
N SER A 21 4.79 -14.93 5.65
CA SER A 21 4.44 -13.86 4.73
C SER A 21 5.66 -13.50 3.88
N VAL A 22 5.47 -13.24 2.62
CA VAL A 22 6.45 -12.46 1.86
C VAL A 22 6.49 -11.11 2.55
N GLU A 23 7.68 -10.64 2.94
CA GLU A 23 7.81 -9.31 3.52
C GLU A 23 7.23 -8.30 2.54
N THR A 24 6.06 -7.79 2.88
CA THR A 24 5.42 -6.74 2.12
C THR A 24 6.05 -5.43 2.57
N SER A 25 6.77 -4.79 1.67
CA SER A 25 7.59 -3.59 1.97
C SER A 25 6.75 -2.42 2.51
N LEU A 26 5.48 -2.36 2.11
CA LEU A 26 4.55 -1.29 2.47
C LEU A 26 3.72 -1.56 3.74
N ALA A 27 3.75 -2.79 4.27
CA ALA A 27 2.99 -3.15 5.49
C ALA A 27 3.34 -2.30 6.71
N LYS A 28 4.58 -1.82 6.79
CA LYS A 28 5.04 -0.95 7.87
C LYS A 28 4.37 0.42 7.89
N TYR A 29 3.85 0.90 6.76
CA TYR A 29 3.18 2.20 6.63
C TYR A 29 1.67 2.13 6.83
N PHE A 30 1.09 0.94 6.68
CA PHE A 30 -0.34 0.67 6.90
C PHE A 30 -0.51 -0.60 7.72
N PRO A 31 -0.34 -0.52 9.05
CA PRO A 31 -0.59 -1.66 9.94
C PRO A 31 -2.06 -2.05 9.89
N MET A 32 -2.34 -3.35 10.02
CA MET A 32 -3.70 -3.87 10.07
C MET A 32 -4.38 -3.47 11.38
N THR A 33 -5.61 -2.98 11.30
CA THR A 33 -6.42 -2.55 12.44
C THR A 33 -7.87 -2.97 12.23
N PRO A 34 -8.53 -3.62 13.19
CA PRO A 34 -9.93 -3.94 13.07
C PRO A 34 -10.79 -2.67 13.05
N SER A 35 -11.84 -2.67 12.23
CA SER A 35 -12.81 -1.57 12.20
C SER A 35 -13.47 -1.38 13.56
N PRO A 36 -13.60 -0.16 14.05
CA PRO A 36 -14.36 0.12 15.27
C PRO A 36 -15.87 -0.08 15.07
N ASN A 37 -16.34 -0.03 13.83
CA ASN A 37 -17.74 -0.18 13.48
C ASN A 37 -17.98 -1.53 12.80
N PRO A 38 -19.02 -2.28 13.20
CA PRO A 38 -19.42 -3.48 12.47
C PRO A 38 -19.97 -3.09 11.10
N GLY A 39 -19.64 -3.90 10.08
CA GLY A 39 -20.11 -3.70 8.72
C GLY A 39 -18.99 -3.74 7.69
N THR A 40 -19.31 -3.36 6.46
CA THR A 40 -18.42 -3.43 5.30
C THR A 40 -17.84 -2.08 4.92
N HIS A 41 -18.26 -1.02 5.61
CA HIS A 41 -17.80 0.35 5.35
C HIS A 41 -16.58 0.69 6.19
N VAL A 42 -15.64 1.36 5.57
CA VAL A 42 -14.52 2.03 6.22
C VAL A 42 -14.92 3.48 6.45
N THR A 43 -15.16 3.82 7.70
CA THR A 43 -15.57 5.18 8.11
C THR A 43 -14.53 5.75 9.06
N TYR A 44 -13.96 6.89 8.73
CA TYR A 44 -13.01 7.58 9.59
C TYR A 44 -13.11 9.10 9.46
N GLU A 45 -12.58 9.78 10.46
CA GLU A 45 -12.53 11.24 10.50
C GLU A 45 -11.14 11.70 10.08
N VAL A 46 -11.10 12.60 9.10
CA VAL A 46 -9.87 13.25 8.70
C VAL A 46 -9.78 14.58 9.40
N VAL A 47 -8.72 14.76 10.15
CA VAL A 47 -8.47 15.93 10.98
C VAL A 47 -7.42 16.80 10.31
N GLN A 48 -7.77 18.07 10.13
CA GLN A 48 -6.82 19.11 9.75
C GLN A 48 -6.54 19.98 10.96
N PHE A 49 -5.33 19.90 11.49
CA PHE A 49 -4.91 20.69 12.65
C PHE A 49 -4.60 22.12 12.24
N SER A 50 -5.13 23.09 13.00
CA SER A 50 -4.71 24.48 12.90
C SER A 50 -3.33 24.65 13.51
N GLN A 51 -2.43 25.34 12.81
CA GLN A 51 -1.11 25.70 13.34
C GLN A 51 -1.09 27.10 13.97
N GLU A 52 -2.24 27.62 14.33
CA GLU A 52 -2.30 28.93 14.98
C GLU A 52 -1.50 28.92 16.28
N ARG A 53 -0.56 29.86 16.38
CA ARG A 53 0.17 30.06 17.59
C ARG A 53 -0.80 30.64 18.66
N PRO A 54 -0.89 30.02 19.85
CA PRO A 54 -1.68 30.61 20.93
C PRO A 54 -1.20 32.05 21.26
N GLU A 55 -2.12 32.96 21.34
CA GLU A 55 -1.80 34.30 21.81
C GLU A 55 -1.42 34.29 23.30
N VAL A 56 -0.46 35.11 23.65
CA VAL A 56 -0.07 35.27 25.06
C VAL A 56 -1.09 36.16 25.76
N ASN A 57 -1.84 35.57 26.67
CA ASN A 57 -2.81 36.31 27.44
C ASN A 57 -2.18 36.95 28.70
N THR A 58 -2.79 38.03 29.21
CA THR A 58 -2.40 38.61 30.48
C THR A 58 -2.82 37.70 31.63
N ARG A 59 -2.17 37.84 32.80
CA ARG A 59 -2.40 36.98 33.99
C ARG A 59 -3.86 36.92 34.43
N ASP A 60 -4.60 38.02 34.20
CA ASP A 60 -6.00 38.19 34.60
C ASP A 60 -6.95 38.28 33.38
N GLY A 61 -6.46 37.91 32.16
CA GLY A 61 -7.24 37.93 30.93
C GLY A 61 -8.18 36.75 30.80
N GLU A 62 -9.30 36.95 30.09
CA GLU A 62 -10.21 35.85 29.75
C GLU A 62 -9.51 34.83 28.83
N PRO A 63 -9.83 33.52 28.94
CA PRO A 63 -9.30 32.50 28.04
C PRO A 63 -9.64 32.81 26.58
N ILE A 64 -8.67 32.68 25.70
CA ILE A 64 -8.87 32.77 24.26
C ILE A 64 -9.32 31.37 23.78
N TYR A 65 -10.49 31.31 23.17
CA TYR A 65 -11.02 30.06 22.62
C TYR A 65 -10.48 29.86 21.21
N THR A 66 -9.78 28.75 21.00
CA THR A 66 -9.27 28.37 19.67
C THR A 66 -10.39 27.82 18.80
N THR A 67 -10.29 28.05 17.50
CA THR A 67 -11.20 27.42 16.54
C THR A 67 -10.99 25.90 16.56
N PRO A 68 -12.04 25.08 16.63
CA PRO A 68 -11.89 23.63 16.57
C PRO A 68 -11.26 23.19 15.24
N PRO A 69 -10.50 22.10 15.21
CA PRO A 69 -9.95 21.59 13.97
C PRO A 69 -11.06 21.26 12.96
N VAL A 70 -10.77 21.45 11.69
CA VAL A 70 -11.69 21.03 10.62
C VAL A 70 -11.68 19.52 10.56
N VAL A 71 -12.86 18.92 10.66
CA VAL A 71 -13.03 17.47 10.57
C VAL A 71 -13.90 17.16 9.36
N LYS A 72 -13.41 16.28 8.49
CA LYS A 72 -14.16 15.72 7.37
C LYS A 72 -14.34 14.23 7.62
N VAL A 73 -15.59 13.75 7.54
CA VAL A 73 -15.88 12.33 7.61
C VAL A 73 -15.71 11.74 6.21
N VAL A 74 -14.90 10.69 6.12
CA VAL A 74 -14.73 9.86 4.93
C VAL A 74 -15.42 8.54 5.19
N ASP A 75 -16.29 8.14 4.28
CA ASP A 75 -17.02 6.87 4.34
C ASP A 75 -17.04 6.25 2.95
N PHE A 76 -16.55 5.03 2.85
CA PHE A 76 -16.58 4.26 1.61
C PHE A 76 -16.78 2.76 1.87
N GLU A 77 -17.31 2.06 0.89
CA GLU A 77 -17.41 0.60 0.95
C GLU A 77 -16.00 -0.02 0.84
N GLY A 78 -15.66 -0.88 1.80
CA GLY A 78 -14.37 -1.57 1.82
C GLY A 78 -14.19 -2.48 0.60
N GLU A 79 -12.96 -2.55 0.10
CA GLU A 79 -12.60 -3.48 -0.97
C GLU A 79 -12.72 -4.92 -0.48
N THR A 80 -13.29 -5.76 -1.33
CA THR A 80 -13.48 -7.18 -0.99
C THR A 80 -12.54 -8.05 -1.81
N TRP A 81 -11.58 -8.68 -1.15
CA TRP A 81 -10.85 -9.77 -1.73
C TRP A 81 -11.62 -11.08 -1.54
N ARG A 82 -11.90 -11.76 -2.63
CA ARG A 82 -12.51 -13.09 -2.61
C ARG A 82 -11.83 -13.98 -3.62
N ASP A 83 -11.14 -15.00 -3.14
CA ASP A 83 -10.44 -15.94 -3.99
C ASP A 83 -10.58 -17.38 -3.47
N GLY A 84 -10.39 -18.36 -4.34
CA GLY A 84 -10.60 -19.73 -3.97
C GLY A 84 -9.77 -20.74 -4.74
N ALA A 85 -9.62 -21.90 -4.14
CA ALA A 85 -8.98 -23.05 -4.74
C ALA A 85 -9.94 -24.24 -4.81
N ARG A 86 -9.96 -24.91 -5.96
CA ARG A 86 -10.70 -26.15 -6.17
C ARG A 86 -9.80 -27.34 -5.83
N ILE A 87 -10.28 -28.24 -5.01
CA ILE A 87 -9.60 -29.49 -4.66
C ILE A 87 -10.23 -30.60 -5.48
N SER A 88 -9.42 -31.24 -6.33
CA SER A 88 -9.88 -32.28 -7.23
C SER A 88 -10.34 -33.54 -6.47
N PRO A 89 -11.26 -34.32 -7.04
CA PRO A 89 -11.69 -35.61 -6.48
C PRO A 89 -10.53 -36.57 -6.24
N GLN A 90 -9.52 -36.55 -7.11
CA GLN A 90 -8.33 -37.39 -6.97
C GLN A 90 -7.53 -37.03 -5.73
N THR A 91 -7.28 -35.72 -5.51
CA THR A 91 -6.59 -35.24 -4.29
C THR A 91 -7.35 -35.64 -3.04
N LEU A 92 -8.69 -35.58 -3.07
CA LEU A 92 -9.55 -35.99 -1.94
C LEU A 92 -9.46 -37.49 -1.67
N LYS A 93 -9.38 -38.32 -2.73
CA LYS A 93 -9.18 -39.77 -2.60
C LYS A 93 -7.83 -40.07 -1.99
N ASP A 94 -6.78 -39.41 -2.46
CA ASP A 94 -5.40 -39.59 -1.99
C ASP A 94 -5.27 -39.30 -0.46
N ILE A 95 -5.98 -38.26 0.04
CA ILE A 95 -5.96 -37.89 1.47
C ILE A 95 -6.65 -38.95 2.34
N ARG A 96 -7.67 -39.64 1.81
CA ARG A 96 -8.46 -40.61 2.56
C ARG A 96 -7.78 -41.95 2.82
N GLU A 97 -6.65 -42.21 2.22
CA GLU A 97 -5.86 -43.42 2.45
C GLU A 97 -4.80 -43.20 3.57
N PRO A 98 -5.14 -43.49 4.86
CA PRO A 98 -4.24 -43.16 5.97
C PRO A 98 -2.93 -43.93 5.89
N GLY A 99 -1.83 -43.21 6.17
CA GLY A 99 -0.50 -43.81 6.26
C GLY A 99 0.15 -44.11 4.90
N SER A 100 -0.48 -43.77 3.79
CA SER A 100 0.06 -44.01 2.47
C SER A 100 0.94 -42.84 1.96
N ALA A 101 1.82 -43.11 1.01
CA ALA A 101 2.58 -42.08 0.30
C ALA A 101 1.66 -41.11 -0.46
N THR A 102 0.49 -41.57 -0.88
CA THR A 102 -0.57 -40.80 -1.52
C THR A 102 -1.18 -39.76 -0.57
N GLN A 103 -1.36 -40.09 0.71
CA GLN A 103 -1.85 -39.12 1.70
C GLN A 103 -0.92 -37.92 1.84
N ASN A 104 0.38 -38.14 1.89
CA ASN A 104 1.37 -37.09 1.97
C ASN A 104 1.35 -36.20 0.71
N ARG A 105 1.14 -36.79 -0.49
CA ARG A 105 0.99 -36.04 -1.74
C ARG A 105 -0.28 -35.18 -1.72
N GLY A 106 -1.40 -35.71 -1.27
CA GLY A 106 -2.65 -34.95 -1.15
C GLY A 106 -2.53 -33.77 -0.20
N ARG A 107 -1.90 -33.97 0.98
CA ARG A 107 -1.62 -32.89 1.94
C ARG A 107 -0.68 -31.83 1.36
N ALA A 108 0.36 -32.24 0.64
CA ALA A 108 1.29 -31.31 -0.03
C ALA A 108 0.59 -30.47 -1.09
N GLU A 109 -0.37 -31.06 -1.84
CA GLU A 109 -1.15 -30.31 -2.83
C GLU A 109 -2.06 -29.26 -2.19
N ILE A 110 -2.73 -29.58 -1.06
CA ILE A 110 -3.53 -28.61 -0.31
C ILE A 110 -2.64 -27.48 0.19
N ALA A 111 -1.50 -27.81 0.81
CA ALA A 111 -0.55 -26.83 1.30
C ALA A 111 -0.05 -25.90 0.18
N ARG A 112 0.24 -26.43 -0.99
CA ARG A 112 0.66 -25.65 -2.17
C ARG A 112 -0.42 -24.68 -2.60
N ARG A 113 -1.69 -25.10 -2.64
CA ARG A 113 -2.83 -24.25 -3.04
C ARG A 113 -3.13 -23.19 -2.01
N THR A 114 -3.09 -23.54 -0.72
CA THR A 114 -3.26 -22.58 0.37
C THR A 114 -2.15 -21.51 0.35
N ARG A 115 -0.90 -21.92 0.09
CA ARG A 115 0.21 -20.97 -0.08
C ARG A 115 -0.01 -20.04 -1.27
N ALA A 116 -0.51 -20.56 -2.40
CA ALA A 116 -0.80 -19.73 -3.56
C ALA A 116 -1.90 -18.69 -3.26
N LEU A 117 -2.94 -19.07 -2.52
CA LEU A 117 -3.97 -18.13 -2.05
C LEU A 117 -3.37 -17.06 -1.12
N ARG A 118 -2.45 -17.45 -0.21
CA ARG A 118 -1.76 -16.52 0.67
C ARG A 118 -0.99 -15.46 -0.11
N LEU A 119 -0.20 -15.87 -1.08
CA LEU A 119 0.57 -14.95 -1.93
C LEU A 119 -0.32 -13.97 -2.72
N ARG A 120 -1.49 -14.44 -3.18
CA ARG A 120 -2.45 -13.57 -3.89
C ARG A 120 -3.08 -12.56 -2.96
N TYR A 121 -3.44 -12.97 -1.75
CA TYR A 121 -3.95 -12.08 -0.71
C TYR A 121 -2.93 -11.00 -0.31
N GLU A 122 -1.67 -11.40 -0.09
CA GLU A 122 -0.61 -10.46 0.27
C GLU A 122 -0.33 -9.44 -0.85
N ARG A 123 -0.35 -9.88 -2.11
CA ARG A 123 -0.25 -8.96 -3.28
C ARG A 123 -1.41 -7.99 -3.37
N PHE A 124 -2.62 -8.45 -3.07
CA PHE A 124 -3.80 -7.59 -3.04
C PHE A 124 -3.66 -6.51 -1.95
N LEU A 125 -3.25 -6.89 -0.74
CA LEU A 125 -3.01 -5.92 0.34
C LEU A 125 -1.90 -4.93 -0.01
N GLU A 126 -0.82 -5.42 -0.63
CA GLU A 126 0.30 -4.55 -1.02
C GLU A 126 -0.11 -3.55 -2.09
N TRP A 127 -0.93 -3.98 -3.04
CA TRP A 127 -1.52 -3.10 -4.03
C TRP A 127 -2.40 -2.01 -3.38
N LEU A 128 -3.31 -2.37 -2.46
CA LEU A 128 -4.12 -1.39 -1.74
C LEU A 128 -3.28 -0.37 -0.97
N ARG A 129 -2.18 -0.81 -0.35
CA ARG A 129 -1.25 0.07 0.37
C ARG A 129 -0.53 1.02 -0.58
N ALA A 130 -0.12 0.52 -1.73
CA ALA A 130 0.55 1.35 -2.75
C ALA A 130 -0.39 2.43 -3.30
N GLU A 131 -1.64 2.09 -3.59
CA GLU A 131 -2.67 3.04 -4.01
C GLU A 131 -2.93 4.09 -2.92
N ALA A 132 -3.06 3.66 -1.67
CA ALA A 132 -3.27 4.57 -0.55
C ALA A 132 -2.09 5.53 -0.33
N LEU A 133 -0.85 5.07 -0.53
CA LEU A 133 0.33 5.92 -0.49
C LEU A 133 0.35 6.96 -1.60
N GLN A 134 -0.17 6.62 -2.77
CA GLN A 134 -0.33 7.56 -3.88
C GLN A 134 -1.53 8.50 -3.69
N GLY A 135 -2.33 8.29 -2.64
CA GLY A 135 -3.51 9.11 -2.35
C GLY A 135 -4.70 8.86 -3.24
N VAL A 136 -4.63 7.84 -4.08
CA VAL A 136 -5.68 7.47 -5.04
C VAL A 136 -6.10 6.04 -4.75
N LYS A 137 -7.37 5.77 -4.85
CA LYS A 137 -7.94 4.44 -4.83
C LYS A 137 -8.50 4.13 -6.21
N THR A 138 -7.91 3.15 -6.88
CA THR A 138 -8.38 2.68 -8.18
C THR A 138 -9.04 1.33 -8.00
N TYR A 139 -10.25 1.16 -8.50
CA TYR A 139 -10.96 -0.11 -8.43
C TYR A 139 -11.67 -0.45 -9.74
N LYS A 140 -11.75 -1.74 -10.02
CA LYS A 140 -12.49 -2.27 -11.15
C LYS A 140 -13.52 -3.28 -10.67
N PRO A 141 -14.82 -2.97 -10.73
CA PRO A 141 -15.85 -3.94 -10.42
C PRO A 141 -15.77 -5.16 -11.35
N ARG A 142 -15.98 -6.34 -10.81
CA ARG A 142 -15.96 -7.58 -11.60
C ARG A 142 -17.01 -7.53 -12.71
N GLY A 143 -16.58 -7.72 -13.96
CA GLY A 143 -17.43 -7.67 -15.14
C GLY A 143 -17.61 -6.26 -15.74
N SER A 144 -16.96 -5.24 -15.17
CA SER A 144 -16.83 -3.91 -15.79
C SER A 144 -15.57 -3.87 -16.65
N ASP A 145 -15.64 -3.16 -17.77
CA ASP A 145 -14.45 -2.82 -18.57
C ASP A 145 -13.88 -1.46 -18.17
N THR A 146 -14.56 -0.76 -17.27
CA THR A 146 -14.17 0.57 -16.80
C THR A 146 -13.52 0.47 -15.43
N GLU A 147 -12.42 1.15 -15.27
CA GLU A 147 -11.72 1.40 -14.02
C GLU A 147 -12.16 2.75 -13.45
N PHE A 148 -12.31 2.83 -12.15
CA PHE A 148 -12.69 4.04 -11.45
C PHE A 148 -11.59 4.42 -10.49
N SER A 149 -11.26 5.70 -10.41
CA SER A 149 -10.33 6.24 -9.42
C SER A 149 -11.06 7.17 -8.48
N GLU A 150 -10.76 7.05 -7.20
CA GLU A 150 -11.32 7.88 -6.14
C GLU A 150 -10.19 8.44 -5.28
N LEU A 151 -10.27 9.73 -4.99
CA LEU A 151 -9.28 10.40 -4.15
C LEU A 151 -9.51 10.01 -2.68
N LEU A 152 -8.51 9.42 -2.05
CA LEU A 152 -8.54 9.07 -0.62
C LEU A 152 -8.07 10.21 0.27
N LEU A 153 -7.24 11.10 -0.25
CA LEU A 153 -6.74 12.26 0.48
C LEU A 153 -7.79 13.39 0.46
N CYS A 154 -7.86 14.14 1.56
CA CYS A 154 -8.87 15.16 1.74
C CYS A 154 -8.71 16.41 0.89
N SER A 155 -7.56 16.63 0.30
CA SER A 155 -7.21 17.85 -0.42
C SER A 155 -6.24 17.54 -1.53
N ASP A 156 -6.46 18.14 -2.68
CA ASP A 156 -5.53 18.12 -3.82
C ASP A 156 -4.19 18.81 -3.48
N ASP A 157 -4.15 19.60 -2.39
CA ASP A 157 -2.93 20.29 -1.93
C ASP A 157 -1.80 19.32 -1.53
N CYS A 158 -2.11 18.05 -1.32
CA CYS A 158 -1.16 17.01 -0.92
C CYS A 158 -0.67 16.15 -2.09
N ILE A 159 -1.20 16.38 -3.28
CA ILE A 159 -0.78 15.77 -4.53
C ILE A 159 -0.36 16.90 -5.46
N THR A 160 0.89 16.89 -5.85
CA THR A 160 1.43 17.87 -6.80
C THR A 160 1.80 17.16 -8.08
N ASP A 161 1.10 17.51 -9.13
CA ASP A 161 1.44 17.13 -10.48
C ASP A 161 2.58 18.08 -10.95
N TYR A 162 3.76 17.49 -11.14
CA TYR A 162 4.98 18.28 -11.38
C TYR A 162 5.24 18.41 -12.88
N ASN A 163 4.35 19.05 -13.57
CA ASN A 163 4.57 19.46 -14.96
C ASN A 163 5.49 20.70 -15.02
N VAL A 164 6.76 20.59 -14.61
CA VAL A 164 7.59 21.75 -14.31
C VAL A 164 8.92 21.77 -15.04
N THR A 165 9.28 22.96 -15.43
CA THR A 165 10.61 23.44 -15.80
C THR A 165 11.66 23.01 -14.77
N GLY A 166 12.27 21.86 -14.96
CA GLY A 166 13.29 21.31 -14.06
C GLY A 166 13.01 19.87 -13.66
N ALA A 167 12.62 19.02 -14.63
CA ALA A 167 12.53 17.59 -14.42
C ALA A 167 13.85 17.03 -13.87
N TRP A 168 13.77 16.00 -13.04
CA TRP A 168 14.95 15.37 -12.43
C TRP A 168 15.85 14.68 -13.45
N ASP A 169 15.36 14.44 -14.66
CA ASP A 169 16.02 13.77 -15.77
C ASP A 169 16.42 14.73 -16.92
N ASP A 170 16.40 16.03 -16.70
CA ASP A 170 16.76 16.99 -17.73
C ASP A 170 18.19 16.76 -18.25
N GLY A 171 18.33 16.69 -19.58
CA GLY A 171 19.60 16.38 -20.23
C GLY A 171 20.01 14.89 -20.28
N PHE A 172 19.16 13.96 -19.81
CA PHE A 172 19.51 12.53 -19.74
C PHE A 172 19.56 11.83 -21.12
N ASP A 173 18.92 12.36 -22.14
CA ASP A 173 18.93 11.78 -23.49
C ASP A 173 20.33 11.69 -24.09
N ASP A 174 21.17 12.70 -23.84
CA ASP A 174 22.57 12.77 -24.30
C ASP A 174 23.60 12.55 -23.16
N GLY A 175 23.09 12.29 -21.92
CA GLY A 175 23.86 12.27 -20.68
C GLY A 175 24.05 13.69 -20.12
N PRO A 176 23.61 13.95 -18.88
CA PRO A 176 23.63 15.29 -18.31
C PRO A 176 25.05 15.83 -18.17
N THR A 177 25.23 17.08 -18.50
CA THR A 177 26.47 17.79 -18.18
C THR A 177 26.56 18.09 -16.69
N ALA A 178 27.75 18.37 -16.16
CA ALA A 178 27.91 18.71 -14.73
C ALA A 178 27.08 19.96 -14.33
N ALA A 179 26.84 20.90 -15.26
CA ALA A 179 26.00 22.06 -14.98
C ALA A 179 24.51 21.70 -14.89
N GLU A 180 24.01 20.91 -15.82
CA GLU A 180 22.63 20.38 -15.81
C GLU A 180 22.37 19.52 -14.58
N ALA A 181 23.28 18.60 -14.26
CA ALA A 181 23.19 17.76 -13.07
C ALA A 181 23.13 18.58 -11.77
N LEU A 182 23.84 19.70 -11.68
CA LEU A 182 23.75 20.61 -10.53
C LEU A 182 22.38 21.31 -10.46
N VAL A 183 21.81 21.72 -11.60
CA VAL A 183 20.47 22.31 -11.67
C VAL A 183 19.43 21.30 -11.26
N ASN A 184 19.51 20.05 -11.75
CA ASN A 184 18.61 18.96 -11.38
C ASN A 184 18.69 18.66 -9.87
N MET A 185 19.91 18.58 -9.30
CA MET A 185 20.08 18.39 -7.87
C MET A 185 19.53 19.55 -7.03
N GLN A 186 19.57 20.79 -7.56
CA GLN A 186 18.94 21.92 -6.90
C GLN A 186 17.42 21.86 -6.96
N ALA A 187 16.84 21.42 -8.09
CA ALA A 187 15.40 21.17 -8.22
C ALA A 187 14.96 20.09 -7.22
N ILE A 188 15.65 18.95 -7.18
CA ILE A 188 15.39 17.87 -6.20
C ILE A 188 15.42 18.41 -4.77
N TYR A 189 16.40 19.25 -4.43
CA TYR A 189 16.46 19.87 -3.09
C TYR A 189 15.24 20.74 -2.79
N GLN A 190 14.78 21.55 -3.76
CA GLN A 190 13.60 22.41 -3.60
C GLN A 190 12.34 21.59 -3.39
N ASP A 191 12.19 20.50 -4.13
CA ASP A 191 11.06 19.57 -4.02
C ASP A 191 11.03 18.90 -2.64
N PHE A 192 12.17 18.42 -2.15
CA PHE A 192 12.30 17.88 -0.81
C PHE A 192 11.96 18.91 0.28
N ALA A 193 12.38 20.16 0.09
CA ALA A 193 12.06 21.25 1.02
C ALA A 193 10.56 21.60 1.00
N ALA A 194 9.94 21.63 -0.20
CA ALA A 194 8.52 21.88 -0.36
C ALA A 194 7.68 20.78 0.32
N ALA A 195 8.00 19.51 0.08
CA ALA A 195 7.33 18.38 0.70
C ALA A 195 7.45 18.40 2.24
N LYS A 196 8.65 18.69 2.78
CA LYS A 196 8.85 18.86 4.22
C LYS A 196 7.97 19.97 4.79
N THR A 197 7.87 21.08 4.07
CA THR A 197 7.04 22.21 4.49
C THR A 197 5.56 21.85 4.48
N ALA A 198 5.08 21.18 3.42
CA ALA A 198 3.68 20.76 3.31
C ALA A 198 3.28 19.80 4.42
N ILE A 199 4.08 18.76 4.67
CA ILE A 199 3.84 17.78 5.74
C ILE A 199 3.99 18.44 7.13
N GLY A 200 4.96 19.34 7.29
CA GLY A 200 5.14 20.12 8.51
C GLY A 200 3.94 21.02 8.82
N ASN A 201 3.33 21.62 7.80
CA ASN A 201 2.11 22.41 7.92
C ASN A 201 0.89 21.59 8.36
N ALA A 202 0.89 20.29 8.13
CA ALA A 202 -0.12 19.37 8.63
C ALA A 202 0.12 18.90 10.07
N GLY A 203 1.20 19.35 10.71
CA GLY A 203 1.56 18.92 12.08
C GLY A 203 2.29 17.58 12.12
N CYS A 204 2.68 17.04 10.97
CA CYS A 204 3.45 15.81 10.81
C CYS A 204 4.94 16.09 10.60
N VAL A 205 5.77 15.06 10.66
CA VAL A 205 7.22 15.17 10.43
C VAL A 205 7.59 14.34 9.22
N CYS A 206 7.96 15.00 8.13
CA CYS A 206 8.50 14.29 6.97
C CYS A 206 9.86 13.70 7.33
N ASP A 207 9.97 12.38 7.34
CA ASP A 207 11.21 11.67 7.68
C ASP A 207 11.58 10.59 6.65
N THR A 208 10.64 10.21 5.79
CA THR A 208 10.83 9.13 4.83
C THR A 208 10.33 9.54 3.44
N VAL A 209 11.05 9.08 2.43
CA VAL A 209 10.69 9.20 1.01
C VAL A 209 10.62 7.81 0.40
N ILE A 210 9.54 7.51 -0.30
CA ILE A 210 9.35 6.27 -1.04
C ILE A 210 9.45 6.56 -2.53
N MET A 211 10.21 5.75 -3.23
CA MET A 211 10.32 5.77 -4.69
C MET A 211 10.77 4.40 -5.19
N ASN A 212 10.76 4.19 -6.48
CA ASN A 212 11.35 2.98 -7.06
C ASN A 212 12.83 3.17 -7.43
N THR A 213 13.48 2.09 -7.86
CA THR A 213 14.91 2.12 -8.26
C THR A 213 15.15 3.00 -9.49
N THR A 214 14.22 3.06 -10.44
CA THR A 214 14.35 3.90 -11.64
C THR A 214 14.43 5.37 -11.25
N THR A 215 13.46 5.85 -10.47
CA THR A 215 13.43 7.24 -9.99
C THR A 215 14.64 7.58 -9.13
N ARG A 216 15.09 6.66 -8.25
CA ARG A 216 16.35 6.84 -7.52
C ARG A 216 17.55 6.94 -8.46
N GLY A 217 17.54 6.20 -9.56
CA GLY A 217 18.61 6.23 -10.58
C GLY A 217 18.89 7.63 -11.11
N TYR A 218 17.86 8.47 -11.26
CA TYR A 218 18.04 9.86 -11.66
C TYR A 218 18.81 10.66 -10.60
N ILE A 219 18.53 10.45 -9.32
CA ILE A 219 19.28 11.08 -8.22
C ILE A 219 20.74 10.62 -8.23
N ASP A 220 20.95 9.30 -8.37
CA ASP A 220 22.30 8.71 -8.36
C ASP A 220 23.16 9.26 -9.51
N VAL A 221 22.62 9.33 -10.73
CA VAL A 221 23.33 9.85 -11.91
C VAL A 221 23.63 11.35 -11.77
N ASN A 222 22.64 12.15 -11.35
CA ASN A 222 22.85 13.57 -11.12
C ASN A 222 23.92 13.84 -10.06
N ALA A 223 23.90 13.09 -8.95
CA ALA A 223 24.87 13.24 -7.88
C ALA A 223 26.31 12.90 -8.33
N GLN A 224 26.46 11.84 -9.15
CA GLN A 224 27.75 11.44 -9.73
C GLN A 224 28.25 12.48 -10.73
N THR A 225 27.41 12.92 -11.65
CA THR A 225 27.77 13.87 -12.70
C THR A 225 28.09 15.26 -12.13
N ALA A 226 27.35 15.68 -11.10
CA ALA A 226 27.63 16.92 -10.37
C ALA A 226 28.87 16.82 -9.47
N GLY A 227 29.44 15.64 -9.26
CA GLY A 227 30.64 15.42 -8.44
C GLY A 227 30.41 15.66 -6.95
N ILE A 228 29.22 15.32 -6.41
CA ILE A 228 28.90 15.50 -5.00
C ILE A 228 29.48 14.31 -4.21
N ARG A 229 30.71 14.49 -3.70
CA ARG A 229 31.55 13.43 -3.10
C ARG A 229 30.86 12.62 -1.99
N GLU A 230 30.01 13.26 -1.18
CA GLU A 230 29.33 12.56 -0.09
C GLU A 230 28.28 11.59 -0.63
N LEU A 231 27.52 11.99 -1.66
CA LEU A 231 26.54 11.13 -2.32
C LEU A 231 27.21 10.04 -3.16
N GLU A 232 28.29 10.39 -3.88
CA GLU A 232 29.08 9.38 -4.61
C GLU A 232 29.55 8.26 -3.68
N ARG A 233 30.01 8.60 -2.47
CA ARG A 233 30.45 7.59 -1.49
C ARG A 233 29.31 6.68 -1.07
N GLN A 234 28.10 7.19 -0.90
CA GLN A 234 26.91 6.38 -0.60
C GLN A 234 26.54 5.46 -1.78
N ILE A 235 26.59 5.98 -3.00
CA ILE A 235 26.31 5.22 -4.24
C ILE A 235 27.25 4.02 -4.34
N TYR A 236 28.56 4.22 -4.16
CA TYR A 236 29.56 3.13 -4.15
C TYR A 236 29.38 2.14 -2.99
N ALA A 237 28.77 2.56 -1.90
CA ALA A 237 28.47 1.70 -0.74
C ALA A 237 27.17 0.87 -0.89
N GLY A 238 26.42 1.05 -1.98
CA GLY A 238 25.18 0.31 -2.24
C GLY A 238 23.97 1.18 -2.58
N GLY A 239 24.16 2.47 -2.80
CA GLY A 239 23.12 3.45 -3.15
C GLY A 239 22.88 4.49 -2.07
N ILE A 240 22.21 5.57 -2.46
CA ILE A 240 21.83 6.63 -1.53
C ILE A 240 20.72 6.10 -0.62
N THR A 241 20.95 6.11 0.68
CA THR A 241 19.98 5.64 1.71
C THR A 241 19.35 6.80 2.48
N GLU A 242 19.99 7.97 2.45
CA GLU A 242 19.53 9.18 3.10
C GLU A 242 19.88 10.39 2.22
N LEU A 243 18.91 11.25 1.97
CA LEU A 243 19.07 12.47 1.19
C LEU A 243 18.38 13.63 1.89
N TYR A 244 19.10 14.74 2.07
CA TYR A 244 18.60 15.95 2.74
C TYR A 244 17.94 15.70 4.12
N GLY A 245 18.43 14.67 4.86
CA GLY A 245 17.94 14.27 6.17
C GLY A 245 16.60 13.52 6.11
N LEU A 246 16.26 12.94 4.96
CA LEU A 246 15.15 12.01 4.77
C LEU A 246 15.69 10.63 4.40
N LYS A 247 15.11 9.61 5.01
CA LYS A 247 15.42 8.22 4.67
C LYS A 247 14.78 7.88 3.32
N LEU A 248 15.56 7.31 2.40
CA LEU A 248 15.06 6.76 1.15
C LEU A 248 14.64 5.30 1.34
N ASP A 249 13.41 4.99 1.03
CA ASP A 249 12.86 3.65 1.03
C ASP A 249 12.51 3.23 -0.40
N ILE A 250 13.25 2.27 -0.93
CA ILE A 250 13.11 1.84 -2.33
C ILE A 250 12.15 0.67 -2.41
N VAL A 251 11.14 0.80 -3.26
CA VAL A 251 10.08 -0.18 -3.45
C VAL A 251 9.98 -0.58 -4.91
N ASP A 252 10.54 -1.75 -5.24
CA ASP A 252 10.56 -2.31 -6.61
C ASP A 252 9.56 -3.45 -6.80
N GLY A 253 8.60 -3.57 -5.90
CA GLY A 253 7.57 -4.59 -6.00
C GLY A 253 6.70 -4.41 -7.25
N THR A 254 6.35 -5.51 -7.91
CA THR A 254 5.52 -5.51 -9.11
C THR A 254 4.28 -6.38 -8.96
N TYR A 255 3.25 -6.05 -9.71
CA TYR A 255 2.04 -6.88 -9.87
C TYR A 255 1.64 -7.00 -11.34
N ILE A 256 0.80 -7.96 -11.64
CA ILE A 256 0.22 -8.09 -12.99
C ILE A 256 -1.11 -7.34 -12.99
N HIS A 257 -1.20 -6.31 -13.81
CA HIS A 257 -2.42 -5.52 -13.94
C HIS A 257 -3.57 -6.39 -14.46
N PRO A 258 -4.72 -6.43 -13.77
CA PRO A 258 -5.78 -7.40 -14.05
C PRO A 258 -6.46 -7.21 -15.42
N ILE A 259 -6.36 -6.02 -16.01
CA ILE A 259 -6.97 -5.68 -17.30
C ILE A 259 -5.99 -5.88 -18.45
N SER A 260 -4.85 -5.21 -18.38
CA SER A 260 -3.87 -5.21 -19.47
C SER A 260 -3.00 -6.48 -19.48
N GLY A 261 -2.89 -7.19 -18.35
CA GLY A 261 -1.96 -8.30 -18.18
C GLY A 261 -0.49 -7.85 -18.12
N ALA A 262 -0.22 -6.55 -18.15
CA ALA A 262 1.12 -6.00 -18.06
C ALA A 262 1.68 -6.12 -16.64
N VAL A 263 2.99 -6.24 -16.53
CA VAL A 263 3.70 -6.13 -15.25
C VAL A 263 3.82 -4.65 -14.92
N THR A 264 3.29 -4.25 -13.77
CA THR A 264 3.24 -2.86 -13.32
C THR A 264 3.93 -2.77 -11.96
N ASN A 265 4.69 -1.71 -11.73
CA ASN A 265 5.28 -1.42 -10.43
C ASN A 265 4.21 -0.97 -9.44
N TYR A 266 4.37 -1.32 -8.15
CA TYR A 266 3.50 -0.75 -7.10
C TYR A 266 3.66 0.76 -6.98
N ILE A 267 4.90 1.25 -7.10
CA ILE A 267 5.20 2.69 -7.18
C ILE A 267 5.67 2.95 -8.61
N PRO A 268 4.95 3.76 -9.40
CA PRO A 268 5.35 4.13 -10.76
C PRO A 268 6.73 4.81 -10.81
N ASP A 269 7.35 4.80 -11.97
CA ASP A 269 8.71 5.33 -12.17
C ASP A 269 8.81 6.84 -11.92
N ASP A 270 7.70 7.56 -12.10
CA ASP A 270 7.67 9.03 -12.03
C ASP A 270 7.06 9.55 -10.72
N VAL A 271 6.82 8.66 -9.76
CA VAL A 271 6.16 8.99 -8.51
C VAL A 271 7.13 8.98 -7.34
N VAL A 272 7.10 10.05 -6.56
CA VAL A 272 7.86 10.19 -5.31
C VAL A 272 6.88 10.53 -4.18
N ILE A 273 6.94 9.75 -3.11
CA ILE A 273 6.02 9.87 -1.99
C ILE A 273 6.82 10.24 -0.74
N PHE A 274 6.56 11.42 -0.21
CA PHE A 274 7.10 11.89 1.06
C PHE A 274 6.10 11.60 2.17
N LEU A 275 6.56 11.15 3.32
CA LEU A 275 5.66 10.80 4.41
C LEU A 275 6.30 10.89 5.80
N ASP A 276 5.42 10.91 6.77
CA ASP A 276 5.75 10.66 8.18
C ASP A 276 5.72 9.16 8.43
N SER A 277 6.82 8.54 8.82
CA SER A 277 6.89 7.09 9.08
C SER A 277 6.13 6.65 10.33
N ASN A 278 5.75 7.60 11.20
CA ASN A 278 4.99 7.30 12.40
C ASN A 278 3.48 7.19 12.08
N ASN A 279 3.01 5.97 11.90
CA ASN A 279 1.61 5.70 11.53
C ASN A 279 0.59 6.25 12.54
N VAL A 280 0.92 6.27 13.83
CA VAL A 280 0.01 6.79 14.87
C VAL A 280 -0.17 8.29 14.71
N ARG A 281 0.92 9.03 14.45
CA ARG A 281 0.87 10.48 14.22
C ARG A 281 0.22 10.80 12.89
N ALA A 282 0.50 10.03 11.88
CA ALA A 282 -0.05 10.19 10.53
C ALA A 282 -1.49 9.67 10.39
N GLY A 283 -1.98 8.92 11.37
CA GLY A 283 -3.32 8.33 11.33
C GLY A 283 -3.50 7.34 10.18
N ARG A 284 -2.48 6.51 9.87
CA ARG A 284 -2.55 5.53 8.80
C ARG A 284 -2.75 4.13 9.31
N ALA A 285 -3.74 3.44 8.73
CA ALA A 285 -4.02 2.04 9.01
C ALA A 285 -4.63 1.33 7.79
N MET A 286 -4.55 0.02 7.77
CA MET A 286 -5.35 -0.83 6.91
C MET A 286 -6.49 -1.39 7.76
N VAL A 287 -7.69 -0.89 7.56
CA VAL A 287 -8.85 -1.23 8.37
C VAL A 287 -9.46 -2.53 7.87
N GLU A 288 -9.66 -3.47 8.78
CA GLU A 288 -10.34 -4.74 8.52
C GLU A 288 -11.81 -4.62 8.90
N CYS A 289 -12.68 -4.80 7.92
CA CYS A 289 -14.13 -4.82 8.10
C CYS A 289 -14.65 -6.21 8.46
N GLU A 290 -15.94 -6.28 8.77
CA GLU A 290 -16.61 -7.56 9.07
C GLU A 290 -16.68 -8.45 7.82
N ALA A 291 -16.48 -9.76 8.02
CA ALA A 291 -16.55 -10.73 6.94
C ALA A 291 -17.99 -10.84 6.42
N LEU A 292 -18.14 -10.73 5.10
CA LEU A 292 -19.46 -10.75 4.42
C LEU A 292 -20.11 -12.15 4.32
N HIS A 293 -19.38 -13.21 4.70
CA HIS A 293 -19.86 -14.56 4.50
C HIS A 293 -20.95 -14.94 5.51
N VAL A 294 -22.05 -15.49 5.00
CA VAL A 294 -23.24 -15.87 5.82
C VAL A 294 -22.89 -16.84 6.96
N GLU A 295 -21.89 -17.70 6.78
CA GLU A 295 -21.44 -18.65 7.81
C GLU A 295 -20.39 -18.06 8.77
N ALA A 296 -19.92 -16.83 8.52
CA ALA A 296 -19.02 -16.17 9.44
C ALA A 296 -19.78 -15.81 10.71
N PRO A 297 -19.23 -16.10 11.91
CA PRO A 297 -19.82 -15.62 13.14
C PRO A 297 -19.94 -14.10 13.12
N PRO A 298 -21.03 -13.50 13.62
CA PRO A 298 -21.14 -12.05 13.72
C PRO A 298 -19.95 -11.44 14.46
N GLY A 299 -19.43 -10.32 13.94
CA GLY A 299 -18.24 -9.67 14.49
C GLY A 299 -16.90 -10.32 14.11
N THR A 300 -16.89 -11.26 13.16
CA THR A 300 -15.62 -11.77 12.61
C THR A 300 -14.99 -10.72 11.72
N MET A 301 -13.91 -10.11 12.17
CA MET A 301 -13.16 -9.11 11.43
C MET A 301 -12.02 -9.76 10.65
N GLY A 302 -11.68 -9.16 9.51
CA GLY A 302 -10.53 -9.54 8.70
C GLY A 302 -10.76 -10.79 7.85
N LEU A 303 -9.71 -11.61 7.73
CA LEU A 303 -9.70 -12.74 6.81
C LEU A 303 -10.51 -13.92 7.31
N TYR A 304 -11.48 -14.36 6.54
CA TYR A 304 -12.33 -15.50 6.82
C TYR A 304 -12.19 -16.57 5.74
N PHE A 305 -12.07 -17.84 6.17
CA PHE A 305 -12.05 -18.99 5.27
C PHE A 305 -13.28 -19.87 5.45
N HIS A 306 -13.82 -20.32 4.34
CA HIS A 306 -14.88 -21.32 4.33
C HIS A 306 -14.60 -22.40 3.28
N SER A 307 -15.22 -23.55 3.46
CA SER A 307 -15.13 -24.67 2.52
C SER A 307 -16.49 -25.24 2.25
N TYR A 308 -16.84 -25.42 0.99
CA TYR A 308 -18.06 -26.12 0.61
C TYR A 308 -17.78 -27.35 -0.22
N ASN A 309 -18.63 -28.33 0.00
CA ASN A 309 -18.61 -29.58 -0.71
C ASN A 309 -19.64 -29.54 -1.83
N ILE A 310 -19.20 -29.58 -3.08
CA ILE A 310 -20.09 -29.71 -4.22
C ILE A 310 -20.30 -31.19 -4.46
N GLN A 311 -21.54 -31.66 -4.21
CA GLN A 311 -21.89 -33.07 -4.29
C GLN A 311 -22.22 -33.55 -5.72
N GLU A 312 -22.38 -32.63 -6.66
CA GLU A 312 -22.60 -32.98 -8.05
C GLU A 312 -21.36 -33.67 -8.65
N ALA A 313 -21.60 -34.73 -9.39
CA ALA A 313 -20.48 -35.48 -10.00
C ALA A 313 -19.70 -34.62 -11.02
N PRO A 314 -18.38 -34.60 -10.94
CA PRO A 314 -17.45 -35.43 -10.15
C PRO A 314 -17.09 -34.94 -8.76
N GLY A 315 -17.96 -34.40 -7.96
CA GLY A 315 -17.80 -33.95 -6.59
C GLY A 315 -16.44 -33.27 -6.28
N GLU A 316 -16.43 -32.00 -5.94
CA GLU A 316 -15.22 -31.25 -5.59
C GLU A 316 -15.39 -30.52 -4.26
N ILE A 317 -14.30 -30.22 -3.57
CA ILE A 317 -14.32 -29.29 -2.44
C ILE A 317 -13.68 -27.99 -2.89
N ARG A 318 -14.38 -26.90 -2.62
CA ARG A 318 -13.86 -25.54 -2.84
C ARG A 318 -13.49 -24.92 -1.51
N ILE A 319 -12.29 -24.39 -1.45
CA ILE A 319 -11.82 -23.55 -0.35
C ILE A 319 -11.89 -22.13 -0.87
N SER A 320 -12.50 -21.23 -0.12
CA SER A 320 -12.54 -19.80 -0.44
C SER A 320 -12.09 -18.99 0.76
N GLY A 321 -11.28 -17.99 0.51
CA GLY A 321 -10.92 -16.95 1.46
C GLY A 321 -11.61 -15.65 1.08
N GLU A 322 -11.99 -14.89 2.08
CA GLU A 322 -12.64 -13.59 1.93
C GLU A 322 -12.07 -12.62 2.95
N TRP A 323 -11.82 -11.41 2.51
CA TRP A 323 -11.41 -10.29 3.33
C TRP A 323 -12.09 -9.02 2.80
N THR A 324 -12.53 -8.17 3.71
CA THR A 324 -13.11 -6.87 3.37
C THR A 324 -12.46 -5.81 4.21
N GLY A 325 -12.14 -4.67 3.60
CA GLY A 325 -11.50 -3.58 4.29
C GLY A 325 -10.95 -2.53 3.35
N GLY A 326 -10.16 -1.60 3.89
CA GLY A 326 -9.57 -0.54 3.08
C GLY A 326 -8.58 0.31 3.85
N PRO A 327 -7.84 1.16 3.16
CA PRO A 327 -6.89 2.06 3.79
C PRO A 327 -7.60 3.23 4.51
N GLU A 328 -7.04 3.63 5.63
CA GLU A 328 -7.40 4.81 6.40
C GLU A 328 -6.22 5.80 6.39
N VAL A 329 -6.51 7.08 6.14
CA VAL A 329 -5.57 8.19 6.27
C VAL A 329 -6.27 9.31 7.04
N ALA A 330 -6.15 9.28 8.39
CA ALA A 330 -6.92 10.16 9.27
C ALA A 330 -6.33 11.57 9.44
N VAL A 331 -5.07 11.80 9.02
CA VAL A 331 -4.46 13.14 9.07
C VAL A 331 -4.22 13.64 7.66
N ASN A 332 -4.88 14.76 7.34
CA ASN A 332 -4.70 15.42 6.04
C ASN A 332 -3.24 15.82 5.84
N CYS A 333 -2.72 15.61 4.64
CA CYS A 333 -1.32 15.91 4.27
C CYS A 333 -0.26 15.25 5.18
N SER A 334 -0.56 14.09 5.79
CA SER A 334 0.46 13.27 6.45
C SER A 334 1.43 12.60 5.46
N GLN A 335 1.09 12.67 4.19
CA GLN A 335 1.90 12.28 3.04
C GLN A 335 1.75 13.33 1.94
N TYR A 336 2.78 13.46 1.12
CA TYR A 336 2.84 14.38 -0.02
C TYR A 336 3.34 13.61 -1.23
N VAL A 337 2.57 13.63 -2.31
CA VAL A 337 2.85 12.85 -3.52
C VAL A 337 3.25 13.79 -4.63
N MET A 338 4.38 13.53 -5.25
CA MET A 338 4.81 14.16 -6.48
C MET A 338 4.67 13.16 -7.61
N THR A 339 3.98 13.56 -8.67
CA THR A 339 3.87 12.81 -9.93
C THR A 339 4.68 13.51 -11.01
N ASP A 340 5.01 12.81 -12.08
CA ASP A 340 5.70 13.37 -13.25
C ASP A 340 7.00 14.13 -12.90
N VAL A 341 7.81 13.57 -11.98
CA VAL A 341 9.11 14.15 -11.63
C VAL A 341 10.14 14.03 -12.74
N THR A 342 9.81 13.31 -13.81
CA THR A 342 10.64 13.12 -15.01
C THR A 342 9.95 13.66 -16.26
N ALA A 343 10.71 14.18 -17.23
CA ALA A 343 10.16 14.81 -18.43
C ALA A 343 9.53 13.81 -19.44
N GLY A 344 9.65 12.51 -19.20
CA GLY A 344 9.24 11.45 -20.14
C GLY A 344 7.79 10.99 -20.05
N ALA A 345 7.02 11.41 -19.06
CA ALA A 345 5.68 10.87 -18.78
C ALA A 345 4.56 11.38 -19.72
N GLU A 346 4.81 12.39 -20.54
CA GLU A 346 3.75 13.02 -21.36
C GLU A 346 3.36 12.28 -22.64
N GLN A 347 3.93 11.11 -22.98
CA GLN A 347 3.63 10.44 -24.26
C GLN A 347 3.63 8.91 -24.18
N ALA A 348 2.69 8.31 -23.48
CA ALA A 348 2.39 6.90 -23.68
C ALA A 348 0.89 6.63 -23.68
#